data_4664438780bdc862f77ceadfa40424b4
#
_entry.id   4664438780bdc862f77ceadfa40424b4
#
_cell.length_a   1.000
_cell.length_b   1.000
_cell.length_c   1.000
_cell.angle_alpha   90.00
_cell.angle_beta   90.00
_cell.angle_gamma   90.00
#
_symmetry.space_group_name_H-M   'P 1'
#
loop_
_entity.id
_entity.type
_entity.pdbx_description
1 polymer ?
#
loop_
_entity_poly.entity_id
_entity_poly.type
_entity_poly.pdbx_seq_one_letter_code
_entity_poly.pdbx_strand_id
1 'polypeptide(L)'
;MIIQETAQTVALQCLAWLAGNDDLLPVFMGATGVSETDLRDGAQDPAFLGSVLDFVLMDDAWVMAFCEAHDLPPDTPMQARMALPGGGQVNWT
;
A
#
# COMPACT_ATOMS: atom_id res chain seq x y z
N MET A 1 -6.96 -8.77 14.13
CA MET A 1 -7.15 -7.32 14.03
C MET A 1 -5.84 -6.59 14.23
N ILE A 2 -5.63 -5.53 13.48
CA ILE A 2 -4.35 -4.83 13.45
C ILE A 2 -4.60 -3.37 13.86
N ILE A 3 -3.73 -2.83 14.70
CA ILE A 3 -3.87 -1.44 15.12
C ILE A 3 -3.28 -0.50 14.06
N GLN A 4 -3.71 0.76 14.09
CA GLN A 4 -3.32 1.74 13.07
C GLN A 4 -1.82 1.92 12.95
N GLU A 5 -1.11 1.90 14.07
CA GLU A 5 0.35 2.05 14.06
C GLU A 5 1.02 0.90 13.30
N THR A 6 0.58 -0.33 13.55
CA THR A 6 1.08 -1.50 12.82
C THR A 6 0.69 -1.42 11.35
N ALA A 7 -0.53 -0.95 11.08
CA ALA A 7 -1.00 -0.77 9.71
C ALA A 7 -0.12 0.20 8.93
N GLN A 8 0.29 1.29 9.56
CA GLN A 8 1.20 2.25 8.93
C GLN A 8 2.55 1.62 8.63
N THR A 9 3.05 0.79 9.53
CA THR A 9 4.31 0.07 9.32
C THR A 9 4.20 -0.86 8.12
N VAL A 10 3.12 -1.63 8.03
CA VAL A 10 2.89 -2.51 6.89
C VAL A 10 2.80 -1.71 5.59
N ALA A 11 2.09 -0.60 5.63
CA ALA A 11 1.95 0.25 4.44
C ALA A 11 3.28 0.86 4.01
N LEU A 12 4.12 1.25 4.97
CA LEU A 12 5.46 1.75 4.67
C LEU A 12 6.32 0.67 4.04
N GLN A 13 6.23 -0.56 4.53
CA GLN A 13 6.91 -1.70 3.94
C GLN A 13 6.43 -1.93 2.50
N CYS A 14 5.13 -1.79 2.29
CA CYS A 14 4.54 -1.94 0.97
C CYS A 14 5.04 -0.85 0.02
N LEU A 15 5.10 0.39 0.49
CA LEU A 15 5.63 1.50 -0.30
C LEU A 15 7.10 1.26 -0.66
N ALA A 16 7.90 0.81 0.30
CA ALA A 16 9.32 0.53 0.05
C ALA A 16 9.47 -0.61 -0.97
N TRP A 17 8.67 -1.65 -0.84
CA TRP A 17 8.67 -2.76 -1.77
C TRP A 17 8.31 -2.28 -3.19
N LEU A 18 7.26 -1.46 -3.29
CA LEU A 18 6.80 -0.92 -4.56
C LEU A 18 7.86 -0.02 -5.19
N ALA A 19 8.47 0.85 -4.38
CA ALA A 19 9.49 1.78 -4.87
C ALA A 19 10.72 1.05 -5.38
N GLY A 20 11.02 -0.12 -4.83
CA GLY A 20 12.13 -0.94 -5.28
C GLY A 20 11.77 -1.92 -6.39
N ASN A 21 10.52 -1.93 -6.84
CA ASN A 21 10.05 -2.86 -7.86
C ASN A 21 10.04 -2.14 -9.21
N ASP A 22 11.04 -2.41 -10.04
CA ASP A 22 11.21 -1.72 -11.31
C ASP A 22 10.08 -1.98 -12.30
N ASP A 23 9.37 -3.09 -12.14
CA ASP A 23 8.25 -3.43 -13.01
C ASP A 23 6.96 -2.74 -12.59
N LEU A 24 6.71 -2.63 -11.28
CA LEU A 24 5.45 -2.12 -10.76
C LEU A 24 5.45 -0.62 -10.51
N LEU A 25 6.59 -0.05 -10.17
CA LEU A 25 6.64 1.38 -9.83
C LEU A 25 6.12 2.24 -10.98
N PRO A 26 6.54 2.02 -12.25
CA PRO A 26 5.98 2.81 -13.34
C PRO A 26 4.47 2.63 -13.51
N VAL A 27 3.96 1.43 -13.25
CA VAL A 27 2.52 1.16 -13.33
C VAL A 27 1.78 1.97 -12.27
N PHE A 28 2.29 1.97 -11.04
CA PHE A 28 1.69 2.74 -9.96
C PHE A 28 1.70 4.23 -10.26
N MET A 29 2.83 4.76 -10.70
CA MET A 29 2.97 6.18 -11.01
C MET A 29 2.06 6.58 -12.17
N GLY A 30 1.95 5.72 -13.17
CA GLY A 30 1.06 5.98 -14.32
C GLY A 30 -0.41 5.93 -13.93
N ALA A 31 -0.78 5.02 -13.05
CA ALA A 31 -2.17 4.85 -12.63
C ALA A 31 -2.64 5.95 -11.68
N THR A 32 -1.74 6.50 -10.86
CA THR A 32 -2.09 7.46 -9.83
C THR A 32 -1.67 8.89 -10.16
N GLY A 33 -0.74 9.06 -11.09
CA GLY A 33 -0.22 10.38 -11.43
C GLY A 33 0.79 10.93 -10.43
N VAL A 34 1.19 10.14 -9.43
CA VAL A 34 2.15 10.61 -8.43
C VAL A 34 3.57 10.62 -8.99
N SER A 35 4.39 11.53 -8.48
CA SER A 35 5.81 11.63 -8.83
C SER A 35 6.66 10.96 -7.75
N GLU A 36 7.97 10.86 -8.00
CA GLU A 36 8.90 10.35 -7.00
C GLU A 36 8.89 11.20 -5.74
N THR A 37 8.74 12.51 -5.88
CA THR A 37 8.64 13.41 -4.73
C THR A 37 7.38 13.11 -3.92
N ASP A 38 6.26 12.84 -4.60
CA ASP A 38 5.02 12.48 -3.94
C ASP A 38 5.17 11.19 -3.15
N LEU A 39 5.91 10.22 -3.70
CA LEU A 39 6.16 8.97 -2.98
C LEU A 39 6.93 9.21 -1.70
N ARG A 40 7.94 10.06 -1.77
CA ARG A 40 8.77 10.37 -0.60
C ARG A 40 7.97 11.10 0.46
N ASP A 41 7.22 12.11 0.06
CA ASP A 41 6.43 12.91 0.99
C ASP A 41 5.25 12.11 1.53
N GLY A 42 4.69 11.24 0.72
CA GLY A 42 3.53 10.43 1.10
C GLY A 42 3.83 9.38 2.15
N ALA A 43 5.11 9.07 2.36
CA ALA A 43 5.48 8.08 3.37
C ALA A 43 5.03 8.49 4.78
N GLN A 44 4.77 9.77 5.01
CA GLN A 44 4.30 10.27 6.29
C GLN A 44 2.81 10.57 6.31
N ASP A 45 2.12 10.29 5.21
CA ASP A 45 0.70 10.58 5.07
C ASP A 45 -0.10 9.28 5.09
N PRO A 46 -0.87 9.01 6.16
CA PRO A 46 -1.65 7.77 6.23
C PRO A 46 -2.62 7.59 5.08
N ALA A 47 -3.19 8.67 4.54
CA ALA A 47 -4.10 8.57 3.41
C ALA A 47 -3.38 8.11 2.15
N PHE A 48 -2.17 8.61 1.94
CA PHE A 48 -1.35 8.17 0.81
C PHE A 48 -0.95 6.69 0.98
N LEU A 49 -0.55 6.32 2.19
CA LEU A 49 -0.18 4.93 2.47
C LEU A 49 -1.36 3.99 2.22
N GLY A 50 -2.57 4.45 2.55
CA GLY A 50 -3.77 3.68 2.24
C GLY A 50 -3.95 3.47 0.75
N SER A 51 -3.66 4.48 -0.07
CA SER A 51 -3.79 4.33 -1.51
C SER A 51 -2.72 3.41 -2.10
N VAL A 52 -1.54 3.35 -1.49
CA VAL A 52 -0.51 2.39 -1.89
C VAL A 52 -1.02 0.96 -1.68
N LEU A 53 -1.63 0.70 -0.51
CA LEU A 53 -2.21 -0.60 -0.24
C LEU A 53 -3.37 -0.92 -1.19
N ASP A 54 -4.21 0.06 -1.48
CA ASP A 54 -5.32 -0.12 -2.42
C ASP A 54 -4.81 -0.57 -3.79
N PHE A 55 -3.72 0.03 -4.26
CA PHE A 55 -3.14 -0.33 -5.54
C PHE A 55 -2.67 -1.78 -5.53
N VAL A 56 -1.90 -2.17 -4.53
CA VAL A 56 -1.37 -3.53 -4.45
C VAL A 56 -2.50 -4.55 -4.29
N LEU A 57 -3.55 -4.19 -3.56
CA LEU A 57 -4.69 -5.09 -3.34
C LEU A 57 -5.52 -5.33 -4.61
N MET A 58 -5.29 -4.57 -5.67
CA MET A 58 -6.00 -4.79 -6.93
C MET A 58 -5.59 -6.07 -7.65
N ASP A 59 -4.45 -6.66 -7.28
CA ASP A 59 -3.92 -7.84 -7.96
C ASP A 59 -3.35 -8.82 -6.94
N ASP A 60 -3.93 -10.02 -6.89
CA ASP A 60 -3.50 -11.03 -5.93
C ASP A 60 -2.04 -11.42 -6.09
N ALA A 61 -1.53 -11.42 -7.31
CA ALA A 61 -0.12 -11.73 -7.55
C ALA A 61 0.79 -10.71 -6.90
N TRP A 62 0.40 -9.44 -6.90
CA TRP A 62 1.15 -8.38 -6.25
C TRP A 62 1.11 -8.55 -4.73
N VAL A 63 -0.06 -8.87 -4.19
CA VAL A 63 -0.22 -9.11 -2.76
C VAL A 63 0.70 -10.25 -2.32
N MET A 64 0.68 -11.34 -3.05
CA MET A 64 1.51 -12.50 -2.71
C MET A 64 2.99 -12.17 -2.79
N ALA A 65 3.40 -11.44 -3.82
CA ALA A 65 4.80 -11.07 -3.99
C ALA A 65 5.28 -10.17 -2.85
N PHE A 66 4.47 -9.20 -2.45
CA PHE A 66 4.80 -8.33 -1.34
C PHE A 66 4.88 -9.11 -0.03
N CYS A 67 3.88 -9.93 0.25
CA CYS A 67 3.86 -10.70 1.49
C CYS A 67 5.01 -11.67 1.57
N GLU A 68 5.36 -12.30 0.45
CA GLU A 68 6.50 -13.21 0.40
C GLU A 68 7.81 -12.47 0.65
N ALA A 69 7.98 -11.30 0.05
CA ALA A 69 9.19 -10.49 0.21
C ALA A 69 9.39 -10.02 1.66
N HIS A 70 8.31 -9.81 2.39
CA HIS A 70 8.37 -9.30 3.77
C HIS A 70 7.95 -10.32 4.81
N ASP A 71 7.75 -11.57 4.40
CA ASP A 71 7.40 -12.66 5.30
C ASP A 71 6.13 -12.35 6.11
N LEU A 72 5.10 -11.91 5.41
CA LEU A 72 3.82 -11.54 6.00
C LEU A 72 2.72 -12.51 5.57
N PRO A 73 1.72 -12.75 6.44
CA PRO A 73 0.53 -13.50 6.02
C PRO A 73 -0.21 -12.80 4.88
N PRO A 74 -0.86 -13.56 3.99
CA PRO A 74 -1.50 -12.95 2.80
C PRO A 74 -2.62 -11.96 3.12
N ASP A 75 -3.25 -12.06 4.28
CA ASP A 75 -4.34 -11.15 4.65
C ASP A 75 -3.84 -9.87 5.34
N THR A 76 -2.54 -9.76 5.61
CA THR A 76 -1.99 -8.61 6.31
C THR A 76 -2.20 -7.29 5.56
N PRO A 77 -1.98 -7.21 4.23
CA PRO A 77 -2.22 -5.95 3.53
C PRO A 77 -3.68 -5.47 3.62
N MET A 78 -4.63 -6.39 3.53
CA MET A 78 -6.05 -6.02 3.65
C MET A 78 -6.38 -5.51 5.05
N GLN A 79 -5.87 -6.18 6.08
CA GLN A 79 -6.08 -5.75 7.46
C GLN A 79 -5.47 -4.37 7.69
N ALA A 80 -4.28 -4.14 7.15
CA ALA A 80 -3.62 -2.85 7.27
C ALA A 80 -4.43 -1.76 6.57
N ARG A 81 -4.96 -2.06 5.38
CA ARG A 81 -5.78 -1.09 4.65
C ARG A 81 -7.02 -0.68 5.44
N MET A 82 -7.66 -1.65 6.08
CA MET A 82 -8.88 -1.38 6.84
C MET A 82 -8.62 -0.57 8.09
N ALA A 83 -7.41 -0.63 8.63
CA ALA A 83 -7.04 0.11 9.84
C ALA A 83 -6.58 1.54 9.54
N LEU A 84 -6.35 1.88 8.27
CA LEU A 84 -5.92 3.21 7.88
C LEU A 84 -7.12 4.07 7.48
N PRO A 85 -6.94 5.42 7.46
CA PRO A 85 -8.03 6.33 7.07
C PRO A 85 -8.60 5.95 5.71
N GLY A 86 -9.93 5.94 5.62
CA GLY A 86 -10.65 5.60 4.40
C GLY A 86 -10.84 4.10 4.17
N GLY A 87 -10.20 3.25 4.99
CA GLY A 87 -10.19 1.81 4.75
C GLY A 87 -11.52 1.14 4.87
N GLY A 88 -12.39 1.66 5.72
CA GLY A 88 -13.73 1.09 5.91
C GLY A 88 -14.81 1.81 5.16
N GLN A 89 -14.46 2.77 4.33
CA GLN A 89 -15.44 3.60 3.65
C GLN A 89 -15.56 3.18 2.20
N VAL A 90 -16.80 3.05 1.77
CA VAL A 90 -17.12 2.82 0.36
C VAL A 90 -17.99 3.96 -0.08
N ASN A 91 -17.37 5.02 -0.50
CA ASN A 91 -18.09 6.24 -0.87
C ASN A 91 -17.69 6.72 -2.25
N TRP A 92 -17.46 5.80 -3.09
CA TRP A 92 -17.11 6.09 -4.47
C TRP A 92 -18.27 6.47 -5.30
N THR A 93 -19.40 6.34 -4.81
CA THR A 93 -20.58 6.65 -5.60
C THR A 93 -20.63 8.10 -5.95
#